data_6cc5bbe5ac0b8a09cb20653384aa5d6e
#
_entry.id   6cc5bbe5ac0b8a09cb20653384aa5d6e
#
_cell.length_a   1.000
_cell.length_b   1.000
_cell.length_c   1.000
_cell.angle_alpha   90.00
_cell.angle_beta   90.00
_cell.angle_gamma   90.00
#
_symmetry.space_group_name_H-M   'P 1'
#
loop_
_entity.id
_entity.type
_entity.pdbx_description
1 polymer ?
#
loop_
_entity_poly.entity_id
_entity_poly.type
_entity_poly.pdbx_seq_one_letter_code
_entity_poly.pdbx_strand_id
1 'polypeptide(L)'
;EENIESLLVRMKKFSYKPYPVRRAYIPKGNGKMRGLGIPSFEDKVVQGVFKEILEAIYEPKFKEFSFGFRPNRSCHDAIQRVNKHIMADKVNYILDADIKGFFDNLDHEWMIKFLEHDIADKNFIRYIKRFLIGGVMEDGKRLDTEAGTVQGGLISPVLANVYLHYTLDTWFDYVKKHEFKGEMYMVRYADDLVCLFQYENEAQRFYQLLIERLRKFGLEIAEDKSRILPFGRYKGTKESFDFLGFTHYNATSHWGKYCVLHRTSRKKLKMKREAVKKWLWEHMHESIADTIEALNVKLTGHYRYYGIYGNYIGLQKYYKYVRQELWKSKRRRDQTYWLTWKKYMNILKIHPLEYPRIYLKSAY
;
A
#
# COMPACT_ATOMS: atom_id res chain seq x y z
N GLU A 1 27.56 -19.10 -13.31
CA GLU A 1 27.34 -20.52 -12.92
C GLU A 1 28.06 -20.83 -11.61
N GLU A 2 29.40 -20.66 -11.51
CA GLU A 2 30.21 -20.96 -10.32
C GLU A 2 29.67 -20.36 -9.01
N ASN A 3 29.19 -19.12 -9.03
CA ASN A 3 28.60 -18.48 -7.84
C ASN A 3 27.30 -19.14 -7.37
N ILE A 4 26.48 -19.65 -8.30
CA ILE A 4 25.24 -20.37 -7.97
C ILE A 4 25.58 -21.75 -7.40
N GLU A 5 26.52 -22.45 -7.98
CA GLU A 5 26.98 -23.76 -7.48
C GLU A 5 27.55 -23.63 -6.06
N SER A 6 28.41 -22.64 -5.83
CA SER A 6 28.93 -22.32 -4.48
C SER A 6 27.80 -22.03 -3.49
N LEU A 7 26.80 -21.25 -3.89
CA LEU A 7 25.62 -20.96 -3.04
C LEU A 7 24.86 -22.24 -2.71
N LEU A 8 24.60 -23.10 -3.69
CA LEU A 8 23.89 -24.37 -3.48
C LEU A 8 24.66 -25.30 -2.52
N VAL A 9 26.00 -25.38 -2.65
CA VAL A 9 26.85 -26.14 -1.73
C VAL A 9 26.75 -25.61 -0.30
N ARG A 10 26.80 -24.27 -0.12
CA ARG A 10 26.64 -23.64 1.20
C ARG A 10 25.25 -23.86 1.79
N MET A 11 24.21 -23.84 0.96
CA MET A 11 22.84 -24.15 1.41
C MET A 11 22.70 -25.60 1.81
N LYS A 12 23.18 -26.55 1.01
CA LYS A 12 23.16 -28.02 1.35
C LYS A 12 23.90 -28.32 2.66
N LYS A 13 25.01 -27.63 2.92
CA LYS A 13 25.81 -27.76 4.15
C LYS A 13 25.27 -26.94 5.32
N PHE A 14 24.16 -26.23 5.16
CA PHE A 14 23.60 -25.27 6.15
C PHE A 14 24.58 -24.18 6.61
N SER A 15 25.62 -23.90 5.83
CA SER A 15 26.61 -22.87 6.13
C SER A 15 26.24 -21.48 5.56
N TYR A 16 25.25 -21.42 4.66
CA TYR A 16 24.73 -20.14 4.17
C TYR A 16 24.08 -19.34 5.31
N LYS A 17 24.52 -18.10 5.46
CA LYS A 17 23.95 -17.10 6.37
C LYS A 17 23.70 -15.81 5.58
N PRO A 18 22.49 -15.23 5.65
CA PRO A 18 22.24 -13.94 4.98
C PRO A 18 23.12 -12.85 5.56
N TYR A 19 23.53 -11.93 4.70
CA TYR A 19 24.24 -10.71 5.13
C TYR A 19 23.27 -9.73 5.81
N PRO A 20 23.77 -8.90 6.75
CA PRO A 20 22.98 -7.76 7.25
C PRO A 20 22.55 -6.88 6.10
N VAL A 21 21.26 -6.49 6.09
CA VAL A 21 20.73 -5.64 5.03
C VAL A 21 21.25 -4.21 5.14
N ARG A 22 21.55 -3.57 4.02
CA ARG A 22 21.95 -2.16 4.00
C ARG A 22 20.76 -1.24 4.26
N ARG A 23 20.84 -0.40 5.28
CA ARG A 23 19.81 0.59 5.59
C ARG A 23 19.78 1.70 4.52
N ALA A 24 18.58 2.00 4.05
CA ALA A 24 18.29 3.16 3.21
C ALA A 24 17.03 3.85 3.73
N TYR A 25 16.96 5.18 3.63
CA TYR A 25 15.83 5.94 4.13
C TYR A 25 15.01 6.56 3.00
N ILE A 26 13.70 6.39 3.07
CA ILE A 26 12.74 7.01 2.14
C ILE A 26 11.85 7.98 2.93
N PRO A 27 11.63 9.24 2.44
CA PRO A 27 10.78 10.19 3.12
C PRO A 27 9.32 9.73 3.15
N LYS A 28 8.71 9.74 4.35
CA LYS A 28 7.27 9.59 4.54
C LYS A 28 6.59 10.95 4.31
N GLY A 29 5.33 10.94 3.86
CA GLY A 29 4.58 12.17 3.60
C GLY A 29 4.24 13.05 4.84
N ASN A 30 4.73 12.70 6.01
CA ASN A 30 4.61 13.45 7.26
C ASN A 30 5.96 14.02 7.76
N GLY A 31 6.97 14.08 6.89
CA GLY A 31 8.32 14.52 7.24
C GLY A 31 9.19 13.49 7.96
N LYS A 32 8.65 12.35 8.36
CA LYS A 32 9.42 11.25 8.94
C LYS A 32 10.08 10.42 7.84
N MET A 33 11.16 9.74 8.17
CA MET A 33 11.83 8.80 7.28
C MET A 33 11.32 7.37 7.51
N ARG A 34 11.28 6.56 6.45
CA ARG A 34 11.04 5.12 6.53
C ARG A 34 12.34 4.40 6.23
N GLY A 35 12.85 3.63 7.19
CA GLY A 35 14.01 2.78 6.97
C GLY A 35 13.64 1.57 6.11
N LEU A 36 14.37 1.39 5.01
CA LEU A 36 14.32 0.18 4.19
C LEU A 36 15.61 -0.60 4.38
N GLY A 37 15.54 -1.91 4.42
CA GLY A 37 16.69 -2.79 4.35
C GLY A 37 16.85 -3.34 2.94
N ILE A 38 18.00 -3.11 2.34
CA ILE A 38 18.33 -3.62 1.00
C ILE A 38 19.19 -4.86 1.15
N PRO A 39 18.68 -6.07 0.87
CA PRO A 39 19.45 -7.31 0.91
C PRO A 39 20.55 -7.33 -0.16
N SER A 40 21.59 -8.14 0.04
CA SER A 40 22.59 -8.42 -0.99
C SER A 40 21.94 -9.08 -2.21
N PHE A 41 22.64 -9.11 -3.34
CA PHE A 41 22.09 -9.75 -4.54
C PHE A 41 21.88 -11.25 -4.31
N GLU A 42 22.82 -11.92 -3.70
CA GLU A 42 22.72 -13.34 -3.36
C GLU A 42 21.51 -13.62 -2.45
N ASP A 43 21.34 -12.82 -1.39
CA ASP A 43 20.19 -12.95 -0.49
C ASP A 43 18.85 -12.70 -1.21
N LYS A 44 18.80 -11.80 -2.17
CA LYS A 44 17.60 -11.60 -3.00
C LYS A 44 17.24 -12.82 -3.82
N VAL A 45 18.24 -13.51 -4.39
CA VAL A 45 18.00 -14.75 -5.15
C VAL A 45 17.42 -15.82 -4.22
N VAL A 46 18.04 -16.05 -3.06
CA VAL A 46 17.54 -17.04 -2.09
C VAL A 46 16.15 -16.66 -1.58
N GLN A 47 15.95 -15.41 -1.16
CA GLN A 47 14.64 -14.94 -0.71
C GLN A 47 13.57 -15.06 -1.79
N GLY A 48 13.92 -14.89 -3.07
CA GLY A 48 13.01 -15.07 -4.20
C GLY A 48 12.47 -16.49 -4.27
N VAL A 49 13.33 -17.50 -4.17
CA VAL A 49 12.93 -18.91 -4.16
C VAL A 49 12.05 -19.22 -2.95
N PHE A 50 12.44 -18.76 -1.74
CA PHE A 50 11.65 -18.97 -0.53
C PHE A 50 10.28 -18.28 -0.62
N LYS A 51 10.22 -17.10 -1.22
CA LYS A 51 8.96 -16.38 -1.48
C LYS A 51 8.01 -17.20 -2.37
N GLU A 52 8.51 -17.76 -3.47
CA GLU A 52 7.68 -18.57 -4.38
C GLU A 52 7.11 -19.81 -3.67
N ILE A 53 7.93 -20.50 -2.88
CA ILE A 53 7.48 -21.65 -2.08
C ILE A 53 6.41 -21.23 -1.06
N LEU A 54 6.62 -20.14 -0.32
CA LEU A 54 5.65 -19.64 0.64
C LEU A 54 4.34 -19.19 -0.05
N GLU A 55 4.42 -18.54 -1.19
CA GLU A 55 3.24 -18.16 -1.96
C GLU A 55 2.45 -19.40 -2.40
N ALA A 56 3.13 -20.46 -2.86
CA ALA A 56 2.46 -21.70 -3.23
C ALA A 56 1.74 -22.38 -2.04
N ILE A 57 2.32 -22.30 -0.83
CA ILE A 57 1.73 -22.88 0.38
C ILE A 57 0.55 -22.05 0.90
N TYR A 58 0.70 -20.72 0.93
CA TYR A 58 -0.21 -19.84 1.65
C TYR A 58 -1.27 -19.16 0.78
N GLU A 59 -1.05 -18.97 -0.53
CA GLU A 59 -2.04 -18.34 -1.40
C GLU A 59 -3.41 -19.05 -1.38
N PRO A 60 -3.49 -20.39 -1.38
CA PRO A 60 -4.76 -21.10 -1.24
C PRO A 60 -5.43 -20.93 0.13
N LYS A 61 -4.68 -20.57 1.17
CA LYS A 61 -5.18 -20.41 2.55
C LYS A 61 -5.66 -18.98 2.84
N PHE A 62 -5.05 -17.99 2.19
CA PHE A 62 -5.38 -16.60 2.42
C PHE A 62 -6.83 -16.28 2.09
N LYS A 63 -7.44 -15.47 2.94
CA LYS A 63 -8.85 -15.08 2.80
C LYS A 63 -9.08 -14.18 1.59
N GLU A 64 -10.28 -14.25 1.04
CA GLU A 64 -10.68 -13.46 -0.14
C GLU A 64 -10.67 -11.95 0.09
N PHE A 65 -10.83 -11.50 1.33
CA PHE A 65 -10.82 -10.10 1.70
C PHE A 65 -9.42 -9.52 1.96
N SER A 66 -8.37 -10.35 1.82
CA SER A 66 -6.97 -9.94 1.89
C SER A 66 -6.39 -9.73 0.49
N PHE A 67 -5.83 -8.55 0.21
CA PHE A 67 -5.41 -8.14 -1.14
C PHE A 67 -3.92 -7.78 -1.27
N GLY A 68 -3.34 -7.12 -0.27
CA GLY A 68 -1.98 -6.59 -0.35
C GLY A 68 -0.91 -7.66 -0.53
N PHE A 69 0.07 -7.41 -1.40
CA PHE A 69 1.22 -8.27 -1.67
C PHE A 69 0.88 -9.69 -2.17
N ARG A 70 -0.29 -9.91 -2.70
CA ARG A 70 -0.73 -11.19 -3.25
C ARG A 70 -0.70 -11.16 -4.77
N PRO A 71 -0.31 -12.27 -5.45
CA PRO A 71 -0.35 -12.35 -6.90
C PRO A 71 -1.79 -12.15 -7.42
N ASN A 72 -1.90 -11.47 -8.57
CA ASN A 72 -3.17 -11.19 -9.25
C ASN A 72 -4.20 -10.40 -8.42
N ARG A 73 -3.79 -9.73 -7.34
CA ARG A 73 -4.64 -8.85 -6.53
C ARG A 73 -4.05 -7.45 -6.47
N SER A 74 -4.87 -6.47 -6.73
CA SER A 74 -4.48 -5.06 -6.78
C SER A 74 -5.16 -4.22 -5.70
N CYS A 75 -4.66 -3.00 -5.48
CA CYS A 75 -5.34 -2.02 -4.64
C CYS A 75 -6.71 -1.62 -5.19
N HIS A 76 -6.89 -1.68 -6.51
CA HIS A 76 -8.17 -1.39 -7.15
C HIS A 76 -9.22 -2.47 -6.84
N ASP A 77 -8.82 -3.74 -6.77
CA ASP A 77 -9.72 -4.83 -6.37
C ASP A 77 -10.18 -4.66 -4.91
N ALA A 78 -9.28 -4.24 -4.03
CA ALA A 78 -9.63 -3.92 -2.64
C ALA A 78 -10.65 -2.76 -2.56
N ILE A 79 -10.43 -1.67 -3.32
CA ILE A 79 -11.35 -0.53 -3.39
C ILE A 79 -12.71 -0.97 -3.95
N GLN A 80 -12.72 -1.76 -5.01
CA GLN A 80 -13.97 -2.29 -5.58
C GLN A 80 -14.71 -3.20 -4.59
N ARG A 81 -14.00 -4.01 -3.81
CA ARG A 81 -14.60 -4.87 -2.78
C ARG A 81 -15.26 -4.02 -1.67
N VAL A 82 -14.59 -2.98 -1.18
CA VAL A 82 -15.18 -2.02 -0.22
C VAL A 82 -16.43 -1.38 -0.82
N ASN A 83 -16.33 -0.88 -2.05
CA ASN A 83 -17.45 -0.23 -2.73
C ASN A 83 -18.64 -1.18 -2.92
N LYS A 84 -18.39 -2.44 -3.33
CA LYS A 84 -19.41 -3.46 -3.48
C LYS A 84 -20.19 -3.66 -2.19
N HIS A 85 -19.52 -3.85 -1.06
CA HIS A 85 -20.19 -4.05 0.23
C HIS A 85 -21.01 -2.84 0.65
N ILE A 86 -20.48 -1.60 0.50
CA ILE A 86 -21.23 -0.40 0.86
C ILE A 86 -22.49 -0.21 -0.02
N MET A 87 -22.39 -0.60 -1.30
CA MET A 87 -23.48 -0.41 -2.25
C MET A 87 -24.54 -1.51 -2.19
N ALA A 88 -24.16 -2.75 -1.93
CA ALA A 88 -25.04 -3.92 -2.02
C ALA A 88 -25.58 -4.38 -0.65
N ASP A 89 -24.76 -4.29 0.39
CA ASP A 89 -25.04 -4.87 1.70
C ASP A 89 -25.53 -3.80 2.70
N LYS A 90 -25.95 -4.24 3.90
CA LYS A 90 -26.49 -3.35 4.95
C LYS A 90 -25.37 -2.70 5.76
N VAL A 91 -24.49 -1.95 5.08
CA VAL A 91 -23.38 -1.23 5.72
C VAL A 91 -23.82 0.16 6.15
N ASN A 92 -23.61 0.48 7.43
CA ASN A 92 -23.93 1.77 8.05
C ASN A 92 -22.77 2.41 8.79
N TYR A 93 -21.74 1.63 9.13
CA TYR A 93 -20.56 2.09 9.88
C TYR A 93 -19.30 1.52 9.29
N ILE A 94 -18.26 2.34 9.26
CA ILE A 94 -16.92 1.98 8.82
C ILE A 94 -15.97 2.12 9.99
N LEU A 95 -15.19 1.10 10.27
CA LEU A 95 -13.99 1.19 11.09
C LEU A 95 -12.79 1.27 10.14
N ASP A 96 -12.13 2.42 10.11
CA ASP A 96 -10.85 2.66 9.47
C ASP A 96 -9.76 2.49 10.53
N ALA A 97 -8.90 1.48 10.39
CA ALA A 97 -7.90 1.14 11.38
C ALA A 97 -6.51 0.92 10.76
N ASP A 98 -5.48 1.41 11.45
CA ASP A 98 -4.07 1.33 11.05
C ASP A 98 -3.28 0.60 12.16
N ILE A 99 -2.46 -0.38 11.78
CA ILE A 99 -1.58 -1.11 12.71
C ILE A 99 -0.28 -0.31 12.85
N LYS A 100 0.06 0.05 14.08
CA LYS A 100 1.23 0.88 14.38
C LYS A 100 2.52 0.11 14.12
N GLY A 101 3.33 0.60 13.15
CA GLY A 101 4.66 0.03 12.91
C GLY A 101 4.67 -1.46 12.62
N PHE A 102 3.69 -1.98 11.90
CA PHE A 102 3.45 -3.40 11.71
C PHE A 102 4.71 -4.20 11.38
N PHE A 103 5.47 -3.78 10.36
CA PHE A 103 6.68 -4.49 9.92
C PHE A 103 7.82 -4.45 10.96
N ASP A 104 7.84 -3.44 11.81
CA ASP A 104 8.89 -3.27 12.82
C ASP A 104 8.56 -4.05 14.12
N ASN A 105 7.28 -4.45 14.31
CA ASN A 105 6.78 -5.08 15.54
C ASN A 105 6.35 -6.54 15.35
N LEU A 106 6.69 -7.17 14.23
CA LEU A 106 6.40 -8.59 14.03
C LEU A 106 7.23 -9.45 15.01
N ASP A 107 6.52 -10.19 15.84
CA ASP A 107 7.15 -11.12 16.79
C ASP A 107 7.69 -12.35 16.07
N HIS A 108 8.99 -12.61 16.20
CA HIS A 108 9.66 -13.73 15.52
C HIS A 108 9.21 -15.10 16.03
N GLU A 109 8.90 -15.22 17.32
CA GLU A 109 8.46 -16.50 17.88
C GLU A 109 7.09 -16.88 17.35
N TRP A 110 6.15 -15.92 17.34
CA TRP A 110 4.83 -16.14 16.74
C TRP A 110 4.93 -16.44 15.24
N MET A 111 5.78 -15.70 14.51
CA MET A 111 6.00 -15.97 13.10
C MET A 111 6.46 -17.41 12.86
N ILE A 112 7.42 -17.89 13.63
CA ILE A 112 7.92 -19.25 13.49
C ILE A 112 6.85 -20.28 13.86
N LYS A 113 6.08 -20.07 14.94
CA LYS A 113 4.96 -20.95 15.33
C LYS A 113 3.91 -21.04 14.20
N PHE A 114 3.57 -19.94 13.55
CA PHE A 114 2.62 -19.95 12.41
C PHE A 114 3.17 -20.73 11.22
N LEU A 115 4.45 -20.57 10.92
CA LEU A 115 5.08 -21.30 9.82
C LEU A 115 5.19 -22.81 10.13
N GLU A 116 5.58 -23.18 11.35
CA GLU A 116 5.69 -24.57 11.79
C GLU A 116 4.33 -25.29 11.84
N HIS A 117 3.24 -24.55 11.97
CA HIS A 117 1.89 -25.10 11.88
C HIS A 117 1.61 -25.73 10.49
N ASP A 118 2.17 -25.16 9.44
CA ASP A 118 1.90 -25.57 8.06
C ASP A 118 3.08 -26.25 7.37
N ILE A 119 4.30 -26.04 7.85
CA ILE A 119 5.54 -26.47 7.19
C ILE A 119 6.31 -27.39 8.13
N ALA A 120 6.37 -28.66 7.78
CA ALA A 120 7.09 -29.68 8.56
C ALA A 120 8.61 -29.65 8.35
N ASP A 121 9.10 -29.02 7.26
CA ASP A 121 10.54 -28.96 6.97
C ASP A 121 11.25 -27.97 7.89
N LYS A 122 11.92 -28.53 8.89
CA LYS A 122 12.71 -27.75 9.87
C LYS A 122 13.89 -27.02 9.25
N ASN A 123 14.41 -27.46 8.10
CA ASN A 123 15.52 -26.80 7.43
C ASN A 123 15.03 -25.56 6.68
N PHE A 124 13.84 -25.64 6.07
CA PHE A 124 13.17 -24.48 5.48
C PHE A 124 12.92 -23.40 6.55
N ILE A 125 12.33 -23.78 7.67
CA ILE A 125 12.08 -22.87 8.81
C ILE A 125 13.38 -22.25 9.35
N ARG A 126 14.47 -23.05 9.44
CA ARG A 126 15.79 -22.55 9.86
C ARG A 126 16.28 -21.39 9.00
N TYR A 127 16.10 -21.45 7.68
CA TYR A 127 16.48 -20.36 6.78
C TYR A 127 15.61 -19.13 6.95
N ILE A 128 14.30 -19.29 7.10
CA ILE A 128 13.41 -18.16 7.39
C ILE A 128 13.84 -17.47 8.69
N LYS A 129 14.13 -18.25 9.73
CA LYS A 129 14.64 -17.72 11.00
C LYS A 129 15.93 -16.91 10.80
N ARG A 130 16.85 -17.39 9.96
CA ARG A 130 18.08 -16.64 9.62
C ARG A 130 17.79 -15.32 8.91
N PHE A 131 16.80 -15.26 8.03
CA PHE A 131 16.39 -14.00 7.38
C PHE A 131 15.76 -13.02 8.37
N LEU A 132 15.00 -13.48 9.35
CA LEU A 132 14.40 -12.62 10.37
C LEU A 132 15.46 -11.98 11.28
N ILE A 133 16.48 -12.74 11.68
CA ILE A 133 17.55 -12.30 12.60
C ILE A 133 18.80 -11.73 11.88
N GLY A 134 18.78 -11.63 10.57
CA GLY A 134 19.97 -11.26 9.75
C GLY A 134 20.61 -9.92 10.07
N GLY A 135 19.89 -9.06 10.77
CA GLY A 135 20.37 -7.75 11.21
C GLY A 135 20.37 -6.70 10.10
N VAL A 136 20.71 -5.49 10.50
CA VAL A 136 20.76 -4.30 9.63
C VAL A 136 22.13 -3.67 9.74
N MET A 137 22.71 -3.29 8.60
CA MET A 137 23.95 -2.50 8.54
C MET A 137 23.59 -1.03 8.36
N GLU A 138 23.94 -0.20 9.34
CA GLU A 138 23.73 1.24 9.33
C GLU A 138 25.00 1.96 9.72
N ASP A 139 25.48 2.89 8.91
CA ASP A 139 26.72 3.66 9.11
C ASP A 139 27.95 2.78 9.47
N GLY A 140 28.06 1.62 8.81
CA GLY A 140 29.14 0.66 9.04
C GLY A 140 29.02 -0.18 10.32
N LYS A 141 27.95 0.00 11.10
CA LYS A 141 27.67 -0.79 12.31
C LYS A 141 26.55 -1.79 12.06
N ARG A 142 26.72 -2.99 12.57
CA ARG A 142 25.66 -4.00 12.57
C ARG A 142 24.74 -3.76 13.77
N LEU A 143 23.44 -3.67 13.47
CA LEU A 143 22.38 -3.66 14.46
C LEU A 143 21.61 -4.98 14.35
N ASP A 144 21.51 -5.69 15.45
CA ASP A 144 20.71 -6.91 15.52
C ASP A 144 19.23 -6.58 15.61
N THR A 145 18.39 -7.42 15.00
CA THR A 145 16.92 -7.27 15.00
C THR A 145 16.30 -8.35 15.87
N GLU A 146 15.74 -7.97 17.01
CA GLU A 146 15.03 -8.89 17.91
C GLU A 146 13.56 -9.08 17.50
N ALA A 147 12.99 -8.12 16.80
CA ALA A 147 11.61 -8.14 16.28
C ALA A 147 11.53 -7.50 14.90
N GLY A 148 10.44 -7.76 14.22
CA GLY A 148 10.15 -7.17 12.92
C GLY A 148 10.71 -7.97 11.75
N THR A 149 10.27 -7.58 10.56
CA THR A 149 10.86 -8.04 9.30
C THR A 149 11.50 -6.86 8.58
N VAL A 150 12.58 -7.12 7.88
CA VAL A 150 13.25 -6.09 7.11
C VAL A 150 12.32 -5.54 6.04
N GLN A 151 11.87 -4.28 6.20
CA GLN A 151 11.15 -3.58 5.14
C GLN A 151 12.04 -3.45 3.91
N GLY A 152 11.71 -4.18 2.83
CA GLY A 152 12.50 -4.22 1.57
C GLY A 152 13.09 -5.59 1.24
N GLY A 153 13.01 -6.57 2.13
CA GLY A 153 13.27 -7.97 1.81
C GLY A 153 12.18 -8.54 0.90
N LEU A 154 12.55 -9.42 -0.05
CA LEU A 154 11.58 -10.03 -0.98
C LEU A 154 10.59 -10.96 -0.29
N ILE A 155 11.01 -11.61 0.80
CA ILE A 155 10.18 -12.53 1.57
C ILE A 155 9.25 -11.82 2.58
N SER A 156 9.60 -10.60 3.00
CA SER A 156 8.89 -9.88 4.06
C SER A 156 7.40 -9.65 3.77
N PRO A 157 6.96 -9.34 2.54
CA PRO A 157 5.53 -9.16 2.24
C PRO A 157 4.70 -10.43 2.43
N VAL A 158 5.22 -11.60 2.04
CA VAL A 158 4.48 -12.86 2.23
C VAL A 158 4.46 -13.27 3.69
N LEU A 159 5.57 -13.10 4.43
CA LEU A 159 5.61 -13.33 5.88
C LEU A 159 4.63 -12.41 6.63
N ALA A 160 4.55 -11.15 6.23
CA ALA A 160 3.57 -10.20 6.75
C ALA A 160 2.13 -10.70 6.56
N ASN A 161 1.81 -11.23 5.38
CA ASN A 161 0.49 -11.82 5.12
C ASN A 161 0.25 -13.10 5.92
N VAL A 162 1.23 -13.96 6.09
CA VAL A 162 1.13 -15.15 6.95
C VAL A 162 0.83 -14.75 8.40
N TYR A 163 1.55 -13.76 8.92
CA TYR A 163 1.32 -13.26 10.28
C TYR A 163 -0.11 -12.73 10.46
N LEU A 164 -0.58 -11.86 9.56
CA LEU A 164 -1.93 -11.31 9.63
C LEU A 164 -3.02 -12.35 9.35
N HIS A 165 -2.73 -13.37 8.56
CA HIS A 165 -3.66 -14.47 8.32
C HIS A 165 -4.03 -15.17 9.64
N TYR A 166 -3.04 -15.52 10.48
CA TYR A 166 -3.30 -16.20 11.75
C TYR A 166 -3.74 -15.26 12.87
N THR A 167 -3.19 -14.05 12.92
CA THR A 167 -3.52 -13.11 13.99
C THR A 167 -4.87 -12.44 13.77
N LEU A 168 -5.20 -12.10 12.53
CA LEU A 168 -6.36 -11.26 12.20
C LEU A 168 -7.39 -11.98 11.33
N ASP A 169 -6.99 -12.53 10.15
CA ASP A 169 -7.95 -12.94 9.14
C ASP A 169 -8.81 -14.14 9.57
N THR A 170 -8.17 -15.17 10.15
CA THR A 170 -8.88 -16.36 10.66
C THR A 170 -9.73 -16.02 11.89
N TRP A 171 -9.21 -15.14 12.75
CA TRP A 171 -9.95 -14.67 13.91
C TRP A 171 -11.16 -13.81 13.50
N PHE A 172 -11.04 -12.96 12.50
CA PHE A 172 -12.16 -12.18 11.97
C PHE A 172 -13.31 -13.09 11.52
N ASP A 173 -13.02 -14.13 10.75
CA ASP A 173 -14.03 -15.10 10.32
C ASP A 173 -14.71 -15.79 11.50
N TYR A 174 -13.94 -16.13 12.54
CA TYR A 174 -14.46 -16.76 13.75
C TYR A 174 -15.41 -15.82 14.50
N VAL A 175 -14.99 -14.60 14.83
CA VAL A 175 -15.81 -13.66 15.60
C VAL A 175 -17.03 -13.20 14.82
N LYS A 176 -16.90 -12.98 13.51
CA LYS A 176 -18.01 -12.67 12.63
C LYS A 176 -19.13 -13.71 12.74
N LYS A 177 -18.77 -14.99 12.81
CA LYS A 177 -19.73 -16.10 12.84
C LYS A 177 -20.37 -16.31 14.22
N HIS A 178 -19.64 -16.03 15.31
CA HIS A 178 -20.04 -16.44 16.66
C HIS A 178 -20.42 -15.27 17.58
N GLU A 179 -19.90 -14.05 17.32
CA GLU A 179 -20.01 -12.92 18.24
C GLU A 179 -20.96 -11.81 17.73
N PHE A 180 -21.24 -11.77 16.43
CA PHE A 180 -21.96 -10.68 15.79
C PHE A 180 -23.20 -11.19 15.04
N LYS A 181 -24.28 -10.39 15.08
CA LYS A 181 -25.56 -10.71 14.44
C LYS A 181 -25.78 -9.94 13.14
N GLY A 182 -25.22 -8.71 13.08
CA GLY A 182 -25.33 -7.84 11.91
C GLY A 182 -24.39 -8.24 10.78
N GLU A 183 -24.64 -7.69 9.62
CA GLU A 183 -23.73 -7.83 8.50
C GLU A 183 -22.39 -7.14 8.82
N MET A 184 -21.31 -7.88 8.60
CA MET A 184 -19.95 -7.46 8.92
C MET A 184 -18.99 -7.95 7.85
N TYR A 185 -18.15 -7.05 7.36
CA TYR A 185 -17.15 -7.34 6.31
C TYR A 185 -15.82 -6.70 6.65
N MET A 186 -14.74 -7.27 6.14
CA MET A 186 -13.39 -6.71 6.21
C MET A 186 -12.77 -6.67 4.82
N VAL A 187 -12.00 -5.64 4.56
CA VAL A 187 -11.11 -5.56 3.41
C VAL A 187 -9.74 -5.11 3.92
N ARG A 188 -8.73 -5.94 3.68
CA ARG A 188 -7.36 -5.71 4.14
C ARG A 188 -6.39 -5.60 2.96
N TYR A 189 -5.57 -4.59 2.98
CA TYR A 189 -4.46 -4.42 2.06
C TYR A 189 -3.15 -4.28 2.84
N ALA A 190 -2.42 -5.39 3.01
CA ALA A 190 -1.30 -5.49 3.95
C ALA A 190 -1.73 -5.13 5.39
N ASP A 191 -1.16 -4.09 5.97
CA ASP A 191 -1.47 -3.55 7.30
C ASP A 191 -2.63 -2.53 7.30
N ASP A 192 -3.02 -1.99 6.15
CA ASP A 192 -4.20 -1.13 6.02
C ASP A 192 -5.48 -1.97 6.02
N LEU A 193 -6.41 -1.71 6.93
CA LEU A 193 -7.66 -2.45 7.04
C LEU A 193 -8.89 -1.53 7.18
N VAL A 194 -9.97 -1.94 6.52
CA VAL A 194 -11.30 -1.32 6.61
C VAL A 194 -12.30 -2.39 6.97
N CYS A 195 -13.00 -2.22 8.10
CA CYS A 195 -14.10 -3.08 8.48
C CYS A 195 -15.43 -2.34 8.34
N LEU A 196 -16.45 -3.05 7.88
CA LEU A 196 -17.75 -2.50 7.55
C LEU A 196 -18.79 -3.20 8.41
N PHE A 197 -19.73 -2.44 8.99
CA PHE A 197 -20.71 -2.95 9.95
C PHE A 197 -22.11 -2.44 9.66
N GLN A 198 -23.09 -3.26 10.00
CA GLN A 198 -24.49 -2.87 10.01
C GLN A 198 -24.84 -2.02 11.25
N TYR A 199 -24.33 -2.39 12.43
CA TYR A 199 -24.66 -1.78 13.71
C TYR A 199 -23.46 -1.09 14.36
N GLU A 200 -23.70 0.06 15.01
CA GLU A 200 -22.66 0.87 15.67
C GLU A 200 -22.07 0.19 16.90
N ASN A 201 -22.92 -0.38 17.74
CA ASN A 201 -22.48 -1.09 18.93
C ASN A 201 -21.59 -2.30 18.59
N GLU A 202 -21.85 -2.96 17.47
CA GLU A 202 -21.03 -4.06 16.98
C GLU A 202 -19.67 -3.55 16.45
N ALA A 203 -19.66 -2.41 15.74
CA ALA A 203 -18.41 -1.79 15.32
C ALA A 203 -17.54 -1.38 16.51
N GLN A 204 -18.12 -0.80 17.56
CA GLN A 204 -17.44 -0.42 18.80
C GLN A 204 -16.93 -1.66 19.54
N ARG A 205 -17.75 -2.69 19.70
CA ARG A 205 -17.35 -3.96 20.34
C ARG A 205 -16.21 -4.62 19.58
N PHE A 206 -16.33 -4.70 18.25
CA PHE A 206 -15.27 -5.29 17.42
C PHE A 206 -13.95 -4.53 17.57
N TYR A 207 -13.99 -3.21 17.63
CA TYR A 207 -12.79 -2.40 17.79
C TYR A 207 -12.05 -2.71 19.11
N GLN A 208 -12.76 -2.90 20.21
CA GLN A 208 -12.17 -3.30 21.48
C GLN A 208 -11.55 -4.72 21.40
N LEU A 209 -12.30 -5.67 20.83
CA LEU A 209 -11.82 -7.04 20.62
C LEU A 209 -10.59 -7.09 19.69
N LEU A 210 -10.55 -6.21 18.67
CA LEU A 210 -9.42 -6.10 17.75
C LEU A 210 -8.16 -5.62 18.47
N ILE A 211 -8.27 -4.59 19.33
CA ILE A 211 -7.15 -4.08 20.14
C ILE A 211 -6.60 -5.21 21.02
N GLU A 212 -7.48 -5.90 21.76
CA GLU A 212 -7.08 -7.01 22.63
C GLU A 212 -6.44 -8.15 21.84
N ARG A 213 -7.00 -8.48 20.68
CA ARG A 213 -6.50 -9.55 19.80
C ARG A 213 -5.09 -9.24 19.29
N LEU A 214 -4.88 -8.06 18.75
CA LEU A 214 -3.59 -7.68 18.19
C LEU A 214 -2.50 -7.60 19.26
N ARG A 215 -2.84 -7.09 20.45
CA ARG A 215 -1.91 -7.01 21.60
C ARG A 215 -1.37 -8.38 22.00
N LYS A 216 -2.15 -9.45 21.91
CA LYS A 216 -1.72 -10.82 22.20
C LYS A 216 -0.58 -11.30 21.29
N PHE A 217 -0.42 -10.67 20.13
CA PHE A 217 0.61 -10.99 19.13
C PHE A 217 1.62 -9.84 18.95
N GLY A 218 1.81 -9.01 19.97
CA GLY A 218 2.81 -7.94 19.92
C GLY A 218 2.47 -6.77 18.98
N LEU A 219 1.22 -6.69 18.50
CA LEU A 219 0.77 -5.61 17.60
C LEU A 219 -0.11 -4.59 18.32
N GLU A 220 -0.01 -3.35 17.90
CA GLU A 220 -0.82 -2.24 18.44
C GLU A 220 -1.59 -1.53 17.33
N ILE A 221 -2.80 -1.08 17.65
CA ILE A 221 -3.58 -0.17 16.79
C ILE A 221 -3.06 1.26 16.97
N ALA A 222 -2.96 2.00 15.88
CA ALA A 222 -2.71 3.44 15.91
C ALA A 222 -4.04 4.16 16.24
N GLU A 223 -4.36 4.30 17.52
CA GLU A 223 -5.64 4.85 18.00
C GLU A 223 -5.87 6.29 17.50
N ASP A 224 -4.80 7.08 17.37
CA ASP A 224 -4.82 8.45 16.83
C ASP A 224 -5.24 8.54 15.35
N LYS A 225 -5.20 7.41 14.63
CA LYS A 225 -5.57 7.32 13.23
C LYS A 225 -6.80 6.44 12.98
N SER A 226 -7.17 5.63 13.96
CA SER A 226 -8.29 4.70 13.84
C SER A 226 -9.58 5.36 14.29
N ARG A 227 -10.65 5.15 13.54
CA ARG A 227 -11.94 5.76 13.85
C ARG A 227 -13.10 4.93 13.31
N ILE A 228 -14.21 4.99 14.03
CA ILE A 228 -15.51 4.50 13.58
C ILE A 228 -16.30 5.70 13.08
N LEU A 229 -16.88 5.60 11.89
CA LEU A 229 -17.69 6.67 11.32
C LEU A 229 -18.99 6.11 10.70
N PRO A 230 -20.11 6.86 10.80
CA PRO A 230 -21.33 6.53 10.08
C PRO A 230 -21.15 6.74 8.59
N PHE A 231 -21.41 5.72 7.79
CA PHE A 231 -21.20 5.74 6.35
C PHE A 231 -22.09 4.71 5.65
N GLY A 232 -22.69 5.08 4.55
CA GLY A 232 -23.52 4.16 3.77
C GLY A 232 -24.88 4.75 3.39
N ARG A 233 -25.64 3.98 2.63
CA ARG A 233 -26.92 4.40 2.04
C ARG A 233 -27.94 4.89 3.08
N TYR A 234 -27.98 4.23 4.24
CA TYR A 234 -29.02 4.48 5.24
C TYR A 234 -28.64 5.55 6.27
N LYS A 235 -27.40 6.05 6.24
CA LYS A 235 -26.93 7.09 7.17
C LYS A 235 -26.90 8.48 6.57
N GLY A 236 -26.82 8.63 5.24
CA GLY A 236 -26.92 9.91 4.56
C GLY A 236 -25.92 10.99 5.00
N THR A 237 -24.77 10.60 5.55
CA THR A 237 -23.81 11.50 6.16
C THR A 237 -22.86 12.12 5.14
N LYS A 238 -22.28 13.28 5.51
CA LYS A 238 -21.18 13.93 4.76
C LYS A 238 -19.81 13.37 5.11
N GLU A 239 -19.76 12.32 5.96
CA GLU A 239 -18.52 11.67 6.37
C GLU A 239 -17.79 11.05 5.18
N SER A 240 -16.49 10.94 5.32
CA SER A 240 -15.62 10.34 4.32
C SER A 240 -14.41 9.69 5.00
N PHE A 241 -13.86 8.65 4.40
CA PHE A 241 -12.65 7.99 4.89
C PHE A 241 -11.63 7.83 3.77
N ASP A 242 -10.35 7.74 4.17
CA ASP A 242 -9.25 7.55 3.24
C ASP A 242 -8.81 6.08 3.27
N PHE A 243 -8.80 5.43 2.11
CA PHE A 243 -8.27 4.08 1.96
C PHE A 243 -7.45 3.98 0.67
N LEU A 244 -6.25 3.42 0.74
CA LEU A 244 -5.32 3.23 -0.38
C LEU A 244 -5.10 4.51 -1.23
N GLY A 245 -5.04 5.66 -0.57
CA GLY A 245 -4.78 6.94 -1.24
C GLY A 245 -5.99 7.61 -1.89
N PHE A 246 -7.17 7.04 -1.72
CA PHE A 246 -8.45 7.60 -2.14
C PHE A 246 -9.28 8.02 -0.93
N THR A 247 -10.01 9.13 -1.07
CA THR A 247 -11.09 9.49 -0.16
C THR A 247 -12.40 8.97 -0.72
N HIS A 248 -13.07 8.10 0.03
CA HIS A 248 -14.39 7.56 -0.25
C HIS A 248 -15.45 8.47 0.37
N TYR A 249 -16.50 8.81 -0.35
CA TYR A 249 -17.57 9.68 0.14
C TYR A 249 -18.94 9.30 -0.44
N ASN A 250 -19.97 9.51 0.37
CA ASN A 250 -21.35 9.32 -0.04
C ASN A 250 -21.74 10.36 -1.10
N ALA A 251 -22.44 9.93 -2.13
CA ALA A 251 -22.89 10.78 -3.22
C ALA A 251 -24.23 10.31 -3.77
N THR A 252 -24.81 11.12 -4.64
CA THR A 252 -26.01 10.79 -5.40
C THR A 252 -25.67 10.84 -6.89
N SER A 253 -26.06 9.82 -7.61
CA SER A 253 -25.86 9.75 -9.07
C SER A 253 -26.74 10.76 -9.79
N HIS A 254 -26.49 10.95 -11.09
CA HIS A 254 -27.33 11.81 -11.94
C HIS A 254 -28.82 11.40 -11.93
N TRP A 255 -29.12 10.12 -11.70
CA TRP A 255 -30.48 9.59 -11.62
C TRP A 255 -31.06 9.57 -10.19
N GLY A 256 -30.50 10.34 -9.25
CA GLY A 256 -30.98 10.39 -7.86
C GLY A 256 -30.68 9.16 -7.02
N LYS A 257 -29.95 8.16 -7.53
CA LYS A 257 -29.60 6.94 -6.77
C LYS A 257 -28.36 7.17 -5.93
N TYR A 258 -28.34 6.61 -4.72
CA TYR A 258 -27.17 6.58 -3.87
C TYR A 258 -25.98 5.92 -4.57
N CYS A 259 -24.80 6.49 -4.42
CA CYS A 259 -23.55 5.89 -4.86
C CYS A 259 -22.38 6.33 -3.96
N VAL A 260 -21.32 5.54 -3.97
CA VAL A 260 -20.04 5.91 -3.36
C VAL A 260 -19.11 6.38 -4.47
N LEU A 261 -18.58 7.59 -4.30
CA LEU A 261 -17.60 8.14 -5.22
C LEU A 261 -16.22 8.22 -4.54
N HIS A 262 -15.22 8.36 -5.39
CA HIS A 262 -13.83 8.38 -4.99
C HIS A 262 -13.15 9.64 -5.48
N ARG A 263 -12.23 10.17 -4.72
CA ARG A 263 -11.30 11.23 -5.15
C ARG A 263 -9.91 10.94 -4.62
N THR A 264 -8.89 11.40 -5.32
CA THR A 264 -7.51 11.36 -4.80
C THR A 264 -7.47 12.06 -3.44
N SER A 265 -6.95 11.40 -2.41
CA SER A 265 -6.91 11.99 -1.06
C SER A 265 -6.08 13.29 -1.06
N ARG A 266 -6.48 14.26 -0.24
CA ARG A 266 -5.84 15.58 -0.17
C ARG A 266 -4.34 15.46 0.11
N LYS A 267 -3.98 14.57 1.03
CA LYS A 267 -2.58 14.31 1.42
C LYS A 267 -1.77 13.81 0.23
N LYS A 268 -2.27 12.81 -0.49
CA LYS A 268 -1.60 12.24 -1.67
C LYS A 268 -1.50 13.24 -2.82
N LEU A 269 -2.57 14.01 -3.07
CA LEU A 269 -2.55 15.03 -4.13
C LEU A 269 -1.52 16.13 -3.82
N LYS A 270 -1.45 16.59 -2.57
CA LYS A 270 -0.45 17.57 -2.12
C LYS A 270 0.96 17.05 -2.35
N MET A 271 1.27 15.84 -1.86
CA MET A 271 2.58 15.21 -2.06
C MET A 271 2.96 15.07 -3.54
N LYS A 272 2.02 14.67 -4.40
CA LYS A 272 2.28 14.53 -5.84
C LYS A 272 2.56 15.88 -6.50
N ARG A 273 1.86 16.94 -6.09
CA ARG A 273 2.12 18.31 -6.57
C ARG A 273 3.48 18.82 -6.14
N GLU A 274 3.86 18.62 -4.90
CA GLU A 274 5.17 19.00 -4.38
C GLU A 274 6.29 18.24 -5.10
N ALA A 275 6.13 16.93 -5.27
CA ALA A 275 7.09 16.09 -5.96
C ALA A 275 7.30 16.51 -7.43
N VAL A 276 6.24 16.77 -8.18
CA VAL A 276 6.36 17.20 -9.58
C VAL A 276 6.95 18.61 -9.70
N LYS A 277 6.62 19.52 -8.77
CA LYS A 277 7.20 20.87 -8.73
C LYS A 277 8.71 20.80 -8.46
N LYS A 278 9.14 20.00 -7.49
CA LYS A 278 10.55 19.78 -7.18
C LYS A 278 11.28 19.18 -8.38
N TRP A 279 10.72 18.14 -8.97
CA TRP A 279 11.29 17.48 -10.14
C TRP A 279 11.44 18.44 -11.33
N LEU A 280 10.44 19.26 -11.63
CA LEU A 280 10.50 20.27 -12.68
C LEU A 280 11.56 21.35 -12.41
N TRP A 281 11.81 21.67 -11.16
CA TRP A 281 12.88 22.57 -10.77
C TRP A 281 14.27 21.95 -11.04
N GLU A 282 14.46 20.71 -10.68
CA GLU A 282 15.72 19.98 -10.90
C GLU A 282 16.04 19.79 -12.40
N HIS A 283 15.00 19.72 -13.25
CA HIS A 283 15.09 19.49 -14.69
C HIS A 283 14.78 20.75 -15.54
N MET A 284 14.89 21.94 -14.95
CA MET A 284 14.49 23.17 -15.65
C MET A 284 15.39 23.48 -16.87
N HIS A 285 16.65 23.02 -16.88
CA HIS A 285 17.60 23.27 -17.95
C HIS A 285 17.53 22.28 -19.11
N GLU A 286 16.81 21.20 -18.98
CA GLU A 286 16.58 20.24 -20.06
C GLU A 286 15.70 20.82 -21.17
N SER A 287 15.69 20.19 -22.34
CA SER A 287 14.79 20.56 -23.42
C SER A 287 13.32 20.43 -22.99
N ILE A 288 12.46 21.28 -23.54
CA ILE A 288 11.03 21.18 -23.18
C ILE A 288 10.39 19.91 -23.71
N ALA A 289 10.88 19.38 -24.84
CA ALA A 289 10.39 18.14 -25.44
C ALA A 289 10.72 16.94 -24.53
N ASP A 290 11.98 16.77 -24.10
CA ASP A 290 12.41 15.68 -23.21
C ASP A 290 11.72 15.75 -21.86
N THR A 291 11.54 16.97 -21.35
CA THR A 291 10.79 17.20 -20.09
C THR A 291 9.33 16.75 -20.22
N ILE A 292 8.68 17.02 -21.37
CA ILE A 292 7.29 16.59 -21.61
C ILE A 292 7.21 15.06 -21.72
N GLU A 293 8.15 14.41 -22.38
CA GLU A 293 8.21 12.96 -22.49
C GLU A 293 8.32 12.32 -21.10
N ALA A 294 9.26 12.75 -20.29
CA ALA A 294 9.43 12.28 -18.92
C ALA A 294 8.21 12.56 -18.02
N LEU A 295 7.54 13.71 -18.21
CA LEU A 295 6.29 14.03 -17.52
C LEU A 295 5.15 13.10 -17.95
N ASN A 296 5.06 12.73 -19.22
CA ASN A 296 4.03 11.85 -19.75
C ASN A 296 4.10 10.46 -19.11
N VAL A 297 5.29 9.93 -18.85
CA VAL A 297 5.46 8.69 -18.07
C VAL A 297 4.88 8.85 -16.66
N LYS A 298 5.19 9.97 -15.98
CA LYS A 298 4.69 10.27 -14.62
C LYS A 298 3.17 10.49 -14.60
N LEU A 299 2.62 11.18 -15.58
CA LEU A 299 1.17 11.43 -15.73
C LEU A 299 0.43 10.13 -16.00
N THR A 300 0.92 9.31 -16.93
CA THR A 300 0.34 8.00 -17.24
C THR A 300 0.30 7.09 -16.00
N GLY A 301 1.40 7.02 -15.25
CA GLY A 301 1.43 6.28 -13.99
C GLY A 301 0.42 6.82 -12.96
N HIS A 302 0.27 8.15 -12.86
CA HIS A 302 -0.72 8.78 -12.00
C HIS A 302 -2.15 8.44 -12.44
N TYR A 303 -2.44 8.49 -13.74
CA TYR A 303 -3.78 8.20 -14.27
C TYR A 303 -4.13 6.71 -14.17
N ARG A 304 -3.17 5.81 -14.38
CA ARG A 304 -3.39 4.37 -14.19
C ARG A 304 -3.76 4.03 -12.76
N TYR A 305 -3.17 4.71 -11.78
CA TYR A 305 -3.50 4.49 -10.36
C TYR A 305 -4.77 5.20 -9.92
N TYR A 306 -4.90 6.50 -10.20
CA TYR A 306 -6.01 7.33 -9.71
C TYR A 306 -7.18 7.45 -10.69
N GLY A 307 -7.09 6.85 -11.86
CA GLY A 307 -8.11 6.90 -12.91
C GLY A 307 -9.27 5.94 -12.67
N ILE A 308 -9.96 6.09 -11.55
CA ILE A 308 -11.17 5.33 -11.21
C ILE A 308 -12.42 6.19 -11.34
N TYR A 309 -13.57 5.54 -11.48
CA TYR A 309 -14.86 6.20 -11.57
C TYR A 309 -15.06 7.22 -10.43
N GLY A 310 -15.56 8.40 -10.78
CA GLY A 310 -15.78 9.53 -9.84
C GLY A 310 -14.58 10.45 -9.65
N ASN A 311 -13.34 10.05 -9.99
CA ASN A 311 -12.13 10.86 -9.73
C ASN A 311 -11.66 11.73 -10.92
N TYR A 312 -12.40 11.80 -12.00
CA TYR A 312 -11.98 12.56 -13.20
C TYR A 312 -11.63 14.02 -12.91
N ILE A 313 -12.43 14.69 -12.08
CA ILE A 313 -12.17 16.07 -11.66
C ILE A 313 -10.83 16.19 -10.90
N GLY A 314 -10.50 15.20 -10.08
CA GLY A 314 -9.22 15.14 -9.38
C GLY A 314 -8.03 15.04 -10.33
N LEU A 315 -8.16 14.20 -11.36
CA LEU A 315 -7.14 14.04 -12.41
C LEU A 315 -6.97 15.31 -13.23
N GLN A 316 -8.07 15.96 -13.60
CA GLN A 316 -8.02 17.24 -14.34
C GLN A 316 -7.34 18.35 -13.52
N LYS A 317 -7.61 18.42 -12.21
CA LYS A 317 -6.95 19.38 -11.31
C LYS A 317 -5.44 19.13 -11.24
N TYR A 318 -5.02 17.87 -11.24
CA TYR A 318 -3.60 17.52 -11.26
C TYR A 318 -2.95 17.85 -12.61
N TYR A 319 -3.58 17.50 -13.73
CA TYR A 319 -3.13 17.85 -15.08
C TYR A 319 -2.93 19.35 -15.26
N LYS A 320 -3.96 20.16 -14.89
CA LYS A 320 -3.88 21.62 -14.96
C LYS A 320 -2.71 22.17 -14.15
N TYR A 321 -2.49 21.61 -12.95
CA TYR A 321 -1.38 22.00 -12.09
C TYR A 321 -0.03 21.67 -12.76
N VAL A 322 0.17 20.46 -13.26
CA VAL A 322 1.41 20.04 -13.94
C VAL A 322 1.70 20.93 -15.13
N ARG A 323 0.68 21.20 -15.97
CA ARG A 323 0.79 22.07 -17.12
C ARG A 323 1.25 23.49 -16.76
N GLN A 324 0.72 24.05 -15.68
CA GLN A 324 1.11 25.37 -15.19
C GLN A 324 2.53 25.38 -14.61
N GLU A 325 2.89 24.38 -13.82
CA GLU A 325 4.23 24.31 -13.21
C GLU A 325 5.31 24.06 -14.27
N LEU A 326 5.05 23.28 -15.31
CA LEU A 326 5.94 23.12 -16.46
C LEU A 326 6.23 24.47 -17.14
N TRP A 327 5.18 25.23 -17.43
CA TRP A 327 5.35 26.57 -18.02
C TRP A 327 6.17 27.49 -17.13
N LYS A 328 5.87 27.55 -15.82
CA LYS A 328 6.61 28.36 -14.86
C LYS A 328 8.09 27.95 -14.78
N SER A 329 8.37 26.66 -14.75
CA SER A 329 9.73 26.12 -14.69
C SER A 329 10.54 26.52 -15.93
N LYS A 330 10.00 26.30 -17.12
CA LYS A 330 10.69 26.63 -18.38
C LYS A 330 10.81 28.13 -18.64
N ARG A 331 9.86 28.94 -18.17
CA ARG A 331 9.93 30.42 -18.25
C ARG A 331 11.03 31.01 -17.35
N ARG A 332 11.32 30.41 -16.21
CA ARG A 332 12.37 30.86 -15.28
C ARG A 332 13.78 30.63 -15.77
N ARG A 333 13.96 29.77 -16.76
CA ARG A 333 15.25 29.42 -17.34
C ARG A 333 15.96 30.64 -17.98
N ASP A 334 15.17 31.58 -18.48
CA ASP A 334 15.67 32.70 -19.28
C ASP A 334 15.14 34.03 -18.72
N GLN A 335 16.02 34.98 -18.49
CA GLN A 335 15.70 36.33 -18.02
C GLN A 335 14.87 37.13 -19.03
N THR A 336 14.96 36.80 -20.33
CA THR A 336 14.21 37.46 -21.41
C THR A 336 12.75 37.04 -21.48
N TYR A 337 12.31 36.09 -20.65
CA TYR A 337 10.91 35.58 -20.64
C TYR A 337 10.40 35.18 -22.01
N TRP A 338 11.25 34.65 -22.89
CA TRP A 338 10.93 34.29 -24.29
C TRP A 338 9.72 33.39 -24.42
N LEU A 339 9.43 32.54 -23.40
CA LEU A 339 8.35 31.57 -23.38
C LEU A 339 7.03 32.25 -22.90
N THR A 340 6.34 32.91 -23.82
CA THR A 340 4.97 33.37 -23.54
C THR A 340 4.01 32.20 -23.46
N TRP A 341 2.85 32.42 -22.81
CA TRP A 341 1.81 31.38 -22.74
C TRP A 341 1.36 30.89 -24.11
N LYS A 342 1.24 31.80 -25.08
CA LYS A 342 0.84 31.51 -26.48
C LYS A 342 1.88 30.56 -27.15
N LYS A 343 3.17 30.87 -27.02
CA LYS A 343 4.27 30.03 -27.55
C LYS A 343 4.25 28.66 -26.88
N TYR A 344 4.10 28.63 -25.55
CA TYR A 344 4.01 27.39 -24.80
C TYR A 344 2.84 26.51 -25.24
N MET A 345 1.65 27.08 -25.45
CA MET A 345 0.50 26.33 -25.96
C MET A 345 0.72 25.77 -27.38
N ASN A 346 1.48 26.47 -28.21
CA ASN A 346 1.85 25.93 -29.53
C ASN A 346 2.86 24.76 -29.42
N ILE A 347 3.81 24.83 -28.48
CA ILE A 347 4.71 23.70 -28.21
C ILE A 347 3.90 22.48 -27.73
N LEU A 348 2.90 22.67 -26.85
CA LEU A 348 2.05 21.58 -26.39
C LEU A 348 1.14 20.97 -27.47
N LYS A 349 0.96 21.64 -28.62
CA LYS A 349 0.29 21.02 -29.79
C LYS A 349 1.20 20.03 -30.49
N ILE A 350 2.52 20.30 -30.51
CA ILE A 350 3.52 19.44 -31.16
C ILE A 350 3.94 18.31 -30.19
N HIS A 351 4.16 18.66 -28.93
CA HIS A 351 4.53 17.75 -27.85
C HIS A 351 3.43 17.77 -26.79
N PRO A 352 2.35 16.99 -26.93
CA PRO A 352 1.22 17.05 -26.01
C PRO A 352 1.56 16.39 -24.66
N LEU A 353 1.06 17.01 -23.57
CA LEU A 353 0.98 16.34 -22.29
C LEU A 353 -0.14 15.30 -22.32
N GLU A 354 0.15 14.11 -21.76
CA GLU A 354 -0.83 13.02 -21.65
C GLU A 354 -2.07 13.48 -20.90
N TYR A 355 -3.24 13.29 -21.52
CA TYR A 355 -4.50 13.77 -21.00
C TYR A 355 -5.12 12.77 -20.00
N PRO A 356 -5.84 13.26 -18.96
CA PRO A 356 -6.46 12.38 -17.96
C PRO A 356 -7.43 11.39 -18.58
N ARG A 357 -7.31 10.13 -18.14
CA ARG A 357 -8.20 9.03 -18.55
C ARG A 357 -8.70 8.26 -17.33
N ILE A 358 -9.92 7.74 -17.41
CA ILE A 358 -10.46 6.77 -16.45
C ILE A 358 -10.19 5.38 -17.00
N TYR A 359 -9.43 4.60 -16.23
CA TYR A 359 -9.07 3.21 -16.56
C TYR A 359 -10.04 2.21 -15.95
N LEU A 360 -10.52 2.49 -14.75
CA LEU A 360 -11.51 1.68 -14.05
C LEU A 360 -12.87 2.35 -14.12
N LYS A 361 -13.71 1.84 -15.01
CA LYS A 361 -15.12 2.22 -15.09
C LYS A 361 -15.87 1.56 -13.94
N SER A 362 -16.96 2.17 -13.49
CA SER A 362 -17.85 1.54 -12.50
C SER A 362 -18.28 0.17 -12.99
N ALA A 363 -18.27 -0.81 -12.11
CA ALA A 363 -18.84 -2.13 -12.36
C ALA A 363 -20.37 -2.17 -12.13
N TYR A 364 -21.02 -0.99 -11.98
CA TYR A 364 -22.44 -0.85 -11.66
C TYR A 364 -23.16 0.01 -12.69
#